data_e45b410b412ea5ffd995fc86478ee24a
#
_entry.id   e45b410b412ea5ffd995fc86478ee24a
#
_cell.length_a   1.000
_cell.length_b   1.000
_cell.length_c   1.000
_cell.angle_alpha   90.00
_cell.angle_beta   90.00
_cell.angle_gamma   90.00
#
_symmetry.space_group_name_H-M   'P 1'
#
loop_
_entity.id
_entity.type
_entity.pdbx_description
1 polymer ?
#
loop_
_entity_poly.entity_id
_entity_poly.type
_entity_poly.pdbx_seq_one_letter_code
_entity_poly.pdbx_strand_id
1 'polypeptide(L)'
;MTPERAANERADLRSQVKFLKLCLVFTLGTIVLGLILVMFLVLRDPTRLVPPEIRHAYVIGSGTANGDYLSDMSDYVLSLQATTTPEMVDHNNAVILKMTDPSAYPAIKTMLDAAAIRIKRERITTIFVMRTKSIDRPNNRVITTGTFKTYIGDKLVGEEDRSLLVAFNITLTGQTYVQQLAQVDSRGNVVPNSGR
;
A
#
# COMPACT_ATOMS: atom_id res chain seq x y z
N MET A 1 -29.35 58.04 46.10
CA MET A 1 -28.38 57.11 45.46
C MET A 1 -27.04 57.79 45.45
N THR A 2 -26.06 57.28 46.17
CA THR A 2 -24.74 57.85 46.26
C THR A 2 -23.94 57.58 44.99
N PRO A 3 -23.23 58.54 44.43
CA PRO A 3 -22.50 58.44 43.17
C PRO A 3 -21.48 57.31 43.18
N GLU A 4 -20.97 56.86 44.33
CA GLU A 4 -20.05 55.80 44.51
C GLU A 4 -20.62 54.42 44.21
N ARG A 5 -21.90 54.14 44.52
CA ARG A 5 -22.56 52.86 44.19
C ARG A 5 -22.72 52.68 42.70
N ALA A 6 -23.08 53.75 41.97
CA ALA A 6 -23.21 53.71 40.52
C ALA A 6 -21.86 53.52 39.80
N ALA A 7 -20.77 53.99 40.38
CA ALA A 7 -19.41 53.75 39.86
C ALA A 7 -18.93 52.30 40.05
N ASN A 8 -19.22 51.71 41.21
CA ASN A 8 -18.89 50.32 41.50
C ASN A 8 -19.72 49.33 40.65
N GLU A 9 -21.01 49.54 40.46
CA GLU A 9 -21.83 48.73 39.56
C GLU A 9 -21.35 48.77 38.10
N ARG A 10 -20.91 49.94 37.62
CA ARG A 10 -20.32 50.07 36.28
C ARG A 10 -18.98 49.37 36.15
N ALA A 11 -18.17 49.35 37.21
CA ALA A 11 -16.89 48.65 37.24
C ALA A 11 -17.14 47.13 37.21
N ASP A 12 -18.10 46.64 37.97
CA ASP A 12 -18.46 45.22 38.04
C ASP A 12 -19.06 44.72 36.70
N LEU A 13 -19.94 45.50 36.10
CA LEU A 13 -20.48 45.19 34.76
C LEU A 13 -19.37 45.16 33.69
N ARG A 14 -18.40 46.04 33.77
CA ARG A 14 -17.25 46.04 32.83
C ARG A 14 -16.35 44.82 33.03
N SER A 15 -16.15 44.36 34.26
CA SER A 15 -15.38 43.15 34.55
C SER A 15 -16.09 41.90 34.07
N GLN A 16 -17.42 41.79 34.27
CA GLN A 16 -18.22 40.69 33.74
C GLN A 16 -18.22 40.66 32.20
N VAL A 17 -18.35 41.78 31.52
CA VAL A 17 -18.29 41.87 30.07
C VAL A 17 -16.90 41.46 29.55
N LYS A 18 -15.82 41.83 30.23
CA LYS A 18 -14.47 41.42 29.87
C LYS A 18 -14.28 39.89 30.03
N PHE A 19 -14.80 39.34 31.13
CA PHE A 19 -14.77 37.90 31.38
C PHE A 19 -15.57 37.12 30.35
N LEU A 20 -16.79 37.59 30.02
CA LEU A 20 -17.62 36.95 28.98
C LEU A 20 -16.95 37.01 27.60
N LYS A 21 -16.33 38.14 27.25
CA LYS A 21 -15.57 38.23 26.00
C LYS A 21 -14.38 37.28 25.95
N LEU A 22 -13.67 37.11 27.06
CA LEU A 22 -12.56 36.17 27.17
C LEU A 22 -13.05 34.73 26.99
N CYS A 23 -14.14 34.35 27.66
CA CYS A 23 -14.75 33.03 27.52
C CYS A 23 -15.22 32.77 26.09
N LEU A 24 -15.81 33.78 25.42
CA LEU A 24 -16.28 33.67 24.03
C LEU A 24 -15.12 33.48 23.05
N VAL A 25 -14.02 34.21 23.24
CA VAL A 25 -12.80 34.02 22.42
C VAL A 25 -12.19 32.64 22.62
N PHE A 26 -12.19 32.16 23.87
CA PHE A 26 -11.62 30.81 24.16
C PHE A 26 -12.48 29.69 23.55
N THR A 27 -13.82 29.78 23.66
CA THR A 27 -14.73 28.80 23.04
C THR A 27 -14.65 28.84 21.53
N LEU A 28 -14.56 30.02 20.92
CA LEU A 28 -14.38 30.12 19.46
C LEU A 28 -13.05 29.51 19.02
N GLY A 29 -11.98 29.72 19.77
CA GLY A 29 -10.66 29.14 19.52
C GLY A 29 -10.67 27.60 19.58
N THR A 30 -11.35 27.01 20.57
CA THR A 30 -11.46 25.56 20.69
C THR A 30 -12.29 24.94 19.57
N ILE A 31 -13.35 25.62 19.10
CA ILE A 31 -14.14 25.14 17.95
C ILE A 31 -13.31 25.17 16.67
N VAL A 32 -12.58 26.26 16.42
CA VAL A 32 -11.70 26.35 15.22
C VAL A 32 -10.61 25.28 15.25
N LEU A 33 -9.97 25.06 16.41
CA LEU A 33 -8.96 24.01 16.57
C LEU A 33 -9.57 22.61 16.33
N GLY A 34 -10.79 22.36 16.83
CA GLY A 34 -11.51 21.10 16.58
C GLY A 34 -11.82 20.89 15.09
N LEU A 35 -12.26 21.94 14.38
CA LEU A 35 -12.49 21.85 12.94
C LEU A 35 -11.22 21.58 12.14
N ILE A 36 -10.09 22.19 12.50
CA ILE A 36 -8.79 21.94 11.88
C ILE A 36 -8.37 20.49 12.11
N LEU A 37 -8.58 19.96 13.32
CA LEU A 37 -8.25 18.56 13.65
C LEU A 37 -9.11 17.58 12.86
N VAL A 38 -10.42 17.83 12.76
CA VAL A 38 -11.35 17.01 11.95
C VAL A 38 -10.96 17.08 10.46
N MET A 39 -10.67 18.27 9.94
CA MET A 39 -10.21 18.43 8.56
C MET A 39 -8.91 17.67 8.29
N PHE A 40 -7.97 17.70 9.22
CA PHE A 40 -6.72 16.94 9.13
C PHE A 40 -6.94 15.42 9.17
N LEU A 41 -7.89 14.93 9.98
CA LEU A 41 -8.26 13.53 10.00
C LEU A 41 -8.96 13.07 8.71
N VAL A 42 -9.87 13.89 8.18
CA VAL A 42 -10.64 13.58 6.95
C VAL A 42 -9.74 13.60 5.71
N LEU A 43 -8.77 14.55 5.64
CA LEU A 43 -7.78 14.58 4.56
C LEU A 43 -6.74 13.45 4.62
N ARG A 44 -6.73 12.68 5.70
CA ARG A 44 -5.90 11.48 5.87
C ARG A 44 -6.56 10.20 5.36
N ASP A 45 -7.57 10.29 4.50
CA ASP A 45 -8.17 9.08 3.94
C ASP A 45 -7.12 8.22 3.22
N PRO A 46 -6.77 7.04 3.76
CA PRO A 46 -5.91 6.11 3.06
C PRO A 46 -6.65 5.62 1.83
N THR A 47 -6.09 5.87 0.66
CA THR A 47 -6.59 5.30 -0.60
C THR A 47 -6.50 3.77 -0.48
N ARG A 48 -7.61 3.13 -0.15
CA ARG A 48 -7.70 1.68 -0.01
C ARG A 48 -7.78 1.09 -1.42
N LEU A 49 -6.65 0.61 -1.93
CA LEU A 49 -6.65 -0.35 -3.02
C LEU A 49 -7.17 -1.67 -2.44
N VAL A 50 -8.43 -1.97 -2.71
CA VAL A 50 -9.07 -3.19 -2.25
C VAL A 50 -8.95 -4.23 -3.35
N PRO A 51 -8.26 -5.38 -3.13
CA PRO A 51 -8.36 -6.52 -4.02
C PRO A 51 -9.84 -6.98 -4.13
N PRO A 52 -10.27 -7.58 -5.26
CA PRO A 52 -11.67 -7.90 -5.53
C PRO A 52 -12.33 -8.88 -4.56
N GLU A 53 -11.60 -9.51 -3.64
CA GLU A 53 -12.15 -10.39 -2.61
C GLU A 53 -11.63 -10.02 -1.21
N ILE A 54 -12.35 -9.15 -0.50
CA ILE A 54 -12.09 -8.90 0.93
C ILE A 54 -12.79 -10.01 1.73
N ARG A 55 -12.01 -10.99 2.18
CA ARG A 55 -12.50 -12.07 3.06
C ARG A 55 -12.24 -11.79 4.54
N HIS A 56 -11.36 -10.84 4.85
CA HIS A 56 -10.92 -10.54 6.23
C HIS A 56 -10.81 -9.04 6.48
N ALA A 57 -10.93 -8.63 7.75
CA ALA A 57 -10.65 -7.25 8.14
C ALA A 57 -9.14 -6.98 8.09
N TYR A 58 -8.73 -6.07 7.22
CA TYR A 58 -7.33 -5.67 7.12
C TYR A 58 -6.99 -4.60 8.15
N VAL A 59 -5.94 -4.84 8.91
CA VAL A 59 -5.37 -3.84 9.83
C VAL A 59 -4.04 -3.38 9.23
N ILE A 60 -4.03 -2.15 8.77
CA ILE A 60 -2.83 -1.49 8.25
C ILE A 60 -2.43 -0.44 9.27
N GLY A 61 -1.29 -0.64 9.91
CA GLY A 61 -0.68 0.31 10.85
C GLY A 61 0.35 1.21 10.15
N SER A 62 0.96 2.10 10.89
CA SER A 62 2.07 2.90 10.39
C SER A 62 3.30 2.00 10.16
N GLY A 63 3.63 1.77 8.91
CA GLY A 63 4.81 0.99 8.50
C GLY A 63 4.63 -0.53 8.47
N THR A 64 3.50 -1.10 8.94
CA THR A 64 3.25 -2.55 8.96
C THR A 64 1.81 -2.88 8.62
N ALA A 65 1.58 -4.10 8.10
CA ALA A 65 0.25 -4.64 7.86
C ALA A 65 0.10 -6.03 8.49
N ASN A 66 -1.16 -6.48 8.65
CA ASN A 66 -1.38 -7.85 9.08
C ASN A 66 -0.96 -8.85 7.99
N GLY A 67 -0.69 -10.11 8.41
CA GLY A 67 -0.23 -11.15 7.49
C GLY A 67 -1.22 -11.47 6.37
N ASP A 68 -2.51 -11.39 6.66
CA ASP A 68 -3.56 -11.69 5.67
C ASP A 68 -3.55 -10.66 4.54
N TYR A 69 -3.40 -9.37 4.87
CA TYR A 69 -3.26 -8.32 3.89
C TYR A 69 -2.02 -8.50 3.00
N LEU A 70 -0.85 -8.77 3.61
CA LEU A 70 0.38 -9.02 2.86
C LEU A 70 0.25 -10.24 1.96
N SER A 71 -0.41 -11.31 2.45
CA SER A 71 -0.69 -12.52 1.68
C SER A 71 -1.53 -12.21 0.44
N ASP A 72 -2.67 -11.53 0.62
CA ASP A 72 -3.61 -11.27 -0.47
C ASP A 72 -3.03 -10.28 -1.49
N MET A 73 -2.31 -9.25 -1.02
CA MET A 73 -1.58 -8.34 -1.91
C MET A 73 -0.48 -9.05 -2.70
N SER A 74 0.23 -9.99 -2.06
CA SER A 74 1.23 -10.79 -2.74
C SER A 74 0.60 -11.66 -3.84
N ASP A 75 -0.54 -12.31 -3.55
CA ASP A 75 -1.27 -13.11 -4.55
C ASP A 75 -1.71 -12.28 -5.74
N TYR A 76 -2.25 -11.09 -5.47
CA TYR A 76 -2.64 -10.18 -6.53
C TYR A 76 -1.46 -9.79 -7.42
N VAL A 77 -0.35 -9.37 -6.82
CA VAL A 77 0.86 -8.99 -7.57
C VAL A 77 1.43 -10.18 -8.36
N LEU A 78 1.52 -11.36 -7.74
CA LEU A 78 2.04 -12.56 -8.39
C LEU A 78 1.11 -13.08 -9.48
N SER A 79 -0.21 -12.95 -9.34
CA SER A 79 -1.16 -13.29 -10.41
C SER A 79 -0.94 -12.43 -11.65
N LEU A 80 -0.62 -11.16 -11.48
CA LEU A 80 -0.32 -10.26 -12.60
C LEU A 80 1.06 -10.53 -13.23
N GLN A 81 2.08 -10.80 -12.38
CA GLN A 81 3.46 -10.96 -12.85
C GLN A 81 3.74 -12.33 -13.44
N ALA A 82 3.31 -13.38 -12.73
CA ALA A 82 3.74 -14.76 -13.00
C ALA A 82 2.70 -15.57 -13.78
N THR A 83 1.46 -15.09 -13.89
CA THR A 83 0.40 -15.68 -14.72
C THR A 83 -0.01 -14.68 -15.77
N THR A 84 0.54 -14.82 -16.98
CA THR A 84 0.32 -13.84 -18.05
C THR A 84 0.43 -14.46 -19.44
N THR A 85 -0.17 -13.77 -20.42
CA THR A 85 -0.13 -14.10 -21.85
C THR A 85 0.52 -12.96 -22.64
N PRO A 86 0.91 -13.18 -23.90
CA PRO A 86 1.43 -12.10 -24.76
C PRO A 86 0.51 -10.90 -24.88
N GLU A 87 -0.81 -11.12 -24.82
CA GLU A 87 -1.83 -10.07 -24.96
C GLU A 87 -2.03 -9.28 -23.69
N MET A 88 -1.82 -9.90 -22.52
CA MET A 88 -2.10 -9.30 -21.21
C MET A 88 -0.86 -8.67 -20.55
N VAL A 89 0.33 -9.06 -20.97
CA VAL A 89 1.57 -8.69 -20.27
C VAL A 89 1.77 -7.18 -20.11
N ASP A 90 1.42 -6.38 -21.12
CA ASP A 90 1.55 -4.92 -21.03
C ASP A 90 0.56 -4.31 -20.04
N HIS A 91 -0.68 -4.81 -20.05
CA HIS A 91 -1.69 -4.37 -19.10
C HIS A 91 -1.29 -4.73 -17.66
N ASN A 92 -0.89 -5.98 -17.44
CA ASN A 92 -0.46 -6.46 -16.14
C ASN A 92 0.73 -5.65 -15.62
N ASN A 93 1.73 -5.41 -16.47
CA ASN A 93 2.90 -4.59 -16.12
C ASN A 93 2.50 -3.16 -15.74
N ALA A 94 1.58 -2.54 -16.50
CA ALA A 94 1.10 -1.20 -16.19
C ALA A 94 0.38 -1.13 -14.83
N VAL A 95 -0.36 -2.18 -14.44
CA VAL A 95 -1.00 -2.27 -13.13
C VAL A 95 0.04 -2.40 -12.03
N ILE A 96 1.03 -3.30 -12.18
CA ILE A 96 2.11 -3.47 -11.19
C ILE A 96 2.88 -2.16 -11.01
N LEU A 97 3.23 -1.47 -12.09
CA LEU A 97 3.98 -0.22 -12.03
C LEU A 97 3.23 0.91 -11.32
N LYS A 98 1.90 0.95 -11.39
CA LYS A 98 1.07 1.89 -10.61
C LYS A 98 1.15 1.65 -9.09
N MET A 99 1.42 0.41 -8.69
CA MET A 99 1.54 0.02 -7.29
C MET A 99 3.00 -0.01 -6.83
N THR A 100 3.96 0.32 -7.68
CA THR A 100 5.39 0.25 -7.38
C THR A 100 5.85 1.50 -6.63
N ASP A 101 6.72 1.29 -5.64
CA ASP A 101 7.40 2.38 -4.93
C ASP A 101 8.21 3.24 -5.91
N PRO A 102 8.13 4.58 -5.85
CA PRO A 102 8.88 5.46 -6.73
C PRO A 102 10.39 5.18 -6.76
N SER A 103 10.97 4.76 -5.64
CA SER A 103 12.40 4.42 -5.54
C SER A 103 12.76 3.11 -6.26
N ALA A 104 11.84 2.15 -6.32
CA ALA A 104 12.02 0.84 -6.96
C ALA A 104 11.55 0.85 -8.43
N TYR A 105 10.80 1.87 -8.84
CA TYR A 105 10.17 1.94 -10.14
C TYR A 105 11.10 1.67 -11.33
N PRO A 106 12.30 2.30 -11.44
CA PRO A 106 13.18 2.08 -12.59
C PRO A 106 13.64 0.62 -12.71
N ALA A 107 13.99 -0.01 -11.59
CA ALA A 107 14.47 -1.39 -11.56
C ALA A 107 13.35 -2.39 -11.92
N ILE A 108 12.17 -2.23 -11.31
CA ILE A 108 11.01 -3.09 -11.57
C ILE A 108 10.55 -2.92 -13.02
N LYS A 109 10.49 -1.68 -13.52
CA LYS A 109 10.12 -1.41 -14.92
C LYS A 109 11.05 -2.11 -15.90
N THR A 110 12.37 -1.99 -15.72
CA THR A 110 13.37 -2.63 -16.60
C THR A 110 13.18 -4.15 -16.60
N MET A 111 12.97 -4.75 -15.44
CA MET A 111 12.72 -6.20 -15.30
C MET A 111 11.44 -6.63 -16.03
N LEU A 112 10.34 -5.90 -15.82
CA LEU A 112 9.04 -6.22 -16.43
C LEU A 112 9.06 -6.02 -17.95
N ASP A 113 9.70 -4.96 -18.45
CA ASP A 113 9.84 -4.71 -19.88
C ASP A 113 10.66 -5.80 -20.58
N ALA A 114 11.77 -6.25 -19.98
CA ALA A 114 12.57 -7.34 -20.51
C ALA A 114 11.76 -8.66 -20.57
N ALA A 115 10.99 -8.96 -19.53
CA ALA A 115 10.11 -10.12 -19.51
C ALA A 115 9.01 -10.02 -20.58
N ALA A 116 8.39 -8.84 -20.76
CA ALA A 116 7.35 -8.61 -21.75
C ALA A 116 7.85 -8.81 -23.18
N ILE A 117 9.04 -8.31 -23.49
CA ILE A 117 9.67 -8.49 -24.81
C ILE A 117 9.84 -9.98 -25.11
N ARG A 118 10.34 -10.77 -24.15
CA ARG A 118 10.52 -12.20 -24.32
C ARG A 118 9.18 -12.93 -24.49
N ILE A 119 8.20 -12.65 -23.62
CA ILE A 119 6.87 -13.25 -23.65
C ILE A 119 6.20 -13.05 -25.01
N LYS A 120 6.24 -11.81 -25.52
CA LYS A 120 5.65 -11.47 -26.84
C LYS A 120 6.41 -12.10 -28.02
N ARG A 121 7.73 -12.02 -27.99
CA ARG A 121 8.56 -12.58 -29.08
C ARG A 121 8.42 -14.09 -29.22
N GLU A 122 8.41 -14.79 -28.10
CA GLU A 122 8.37 -16.24 -28.05
C GLU A 122 6.94 -16.80 -27.93
N ARG A 123 5.93 -15.91 -27.87
CA ARG A 123 4.50 -16.25 -27.66
C ARG A 123 4.28 -17.17 -26.48
N ILE A 124 4.94 -16.84 -25.38
CA ILE A 124 4.90 -17.61 -24.13
C ILE A 124 3.67 -17.24 -23.32
N THR A 125 2.96 -18.24 -22.83
CA THR A 125 1.98 -18.11 -21.74
C THR A 125 2.58 -18.72 -20.48
N THR A 126 2.53 -17.98 -19.37
CA THR A 126 3.02 -18.45 -18.07
C THR A 126 1.87 -18.60 -17.09
N ILE A 127 1.95 -19.65 -16.26
CA ILE A 127 1.01 -19.91 -15.17
C ILE A 127 1.80 -20.26 -13.93
N PHE A 128 1.56 -19.55 -12.85
CA PHE A 128 2.15 -19.85 -11.55
C PHE A 128 1.10 -20.43 -10.60
N VAL A 129 1.26 -21.69 -10.26
CA VAL A 129 0.38 -22.40 -9.32
C VAL A 129 0.99 -22.29 -7.92
N MET A 130 0.46 -21.39 -7.11
CA MET A 130 0.92 -21.14 -5.75
C MET A 130 0.61 -22.34 -4.85
N ARG A 131 1.58 -22.77 -4.02
CA ARG A 131 1.41 -23.90 -3.08
C ARG A 131 1.52 -23.46 -1.62
N THR A 132 2.62 -22.81 -1.27
CA THR A 132 2.92 -22.43 0.10
C THR A 132 3.40 -21.00 0.17
N LYS A 133 3.16 -20.34 1.32
CA LYS A 133 3.59 -18.97 1.59
C LYS A 133 4.33 -18.91 2.92
N SER A 134 5.37 -18.07 2.94
CA SER A 134 6.06 -17.66 4.15
C SER A 134 5.98 -16.14 4.27
N ILE A 135 5.45 -15.65 5.37
CA ILE A 135 5.20 -14.22 5.60
C ILE A 135 6.17 -13.72 6.66
N ASP A 136 7.04 -12.80 6.26
CA ASP A 136 7.93 -12.05 7.14
C ASP A 136 7.32 -10.66 7.43
N ARG A 137 6.51 -10.58 8.50
CA ARG A 137 5.79 -9.36 8.88
C ARG A 137 6.70 -8.19 9.23
N PRO A 138 7.79 -8.37 10.01
CA PRO A 138 8.70 -7.28 10.34
C PRO A 138 9.28 -6.56 9.12
N ASN A 139 9.53 -7.31 8.05
CA ASN A 139 10.12 -6.78 6.82
C ASN A 139 9.09 -6.57 5.70
N ASN A 140 7.79 -6.77 5.97
CA ASN A 140 6.69 -6.69 4.98
C ASN A 140 6.98 -7.51 3.71
N ARG A 141 7.48 -8.74 3.87
CA ARG A 141 7.88 -9.63 2.79
C ARG A 141 7.04 -10.87 2.77
N VAL A 142 6.73 -11.33 1.56
CA VAL A 142 6.05 -12.61 1.34
C VAL A 142 6.84 -13.40 0.33
N ILE A 143 7.20 -14.64 0.68
CA ILE A 143 7.79 -15.60 -0.24
C ILE A 143 6.72 -16.64 -0.55
N THR A 144 6.36 -16.75 -1.82
CA THR A 144 5.40 -17.72 -2.31
C THR A 144 6.13 -18.77 -3.15
N THR A 145 6.04 -20.02 -2.73
CA THR A 145 6.60 -21.18 -3.46
C THR A 145 5.48 -21.86 -4.23
N GLY A 146 5.75 -22.19 -5.47
CA GLY A 146 4.79 -22.85 -6.35
C GLY A 146 5.44 -23.40 -7.60
N THR A 147 4.59 -23.96 -8.45
CA THR A 147 5.01 -24.52 -9.75
C THR A 147 4.79 -23.48 -10.85
N PHE A 148 5.86 -23.12 -11.52
CA PHE A 148 5.85 -22.23 -12.68
C PHE A 148 5.77 -23.05 -13.96
N LYS A 149 4.70 -22.88 -14.72
CA LYS A 149 4.45 -23.58 -15.98
C LYS A 149 4.56 -22.62 -17.14
N THR A 150 5.25 -23.06 -18.19
CA THR A 150 5.46 -22.28 -19.41
C THR A 150 4.86 -23.02 -20.60
N TYR A 151 4.04 -22.31 -21.38
CA TYR A 151 3.38 -22.83 -22.56
C TYR A 151 3.78 -22.01 -23.79
N ILE A 152 3.88 -22.68 -24.94
CA ILE A 152 3.94 -22.06 -26.26
C ILE A 152 2.74 -22.61 -27.06
N GLY A 153 1.77 -21.74 -27.33
CA GLY A 153 0.43 -22.18 -27.77
C GLY A 153 -0.19 -23.09 -26.71
N ASP A 154 -0.64 -24.26 -27.11
CA ASP A 154 -1.26 -25.25 -26.21
C ASP A 154 -0.26 -26.25 -25.61
N LYS A 155 1.03 -26.14 -25.95
CA LYS A 155 2.05 -27.10 -25.53
C LYS A 155 2.78 -26.63 -24.28
N LEU A 156 2.76 -27.46 -23.23
CA LEU A 156 3.63 -27.28 -22.05
C LEU A 156 5.09 -27.51 -22.47
N VAL A 157 5.94 -26.49 -22.33
CA VAL A 157 7.36 -26.54 -22.70
C VAL A 157 8.30 -26.46 -21.52
N GLY A 158 7.79 -26.08 -20.34
CA GLY A 158 8.56 -26.03 -19.10
C GLY A 158 7.69 -26.10 -17.88
N GLU A 159 8.15 -26.83 -16.88
CA GLU A 159 7.55 -26.92 -15.55
C GLU A 159 8.67 -26.96 -14.51
N GLU A 160 8.66 -26.03 -13.57
CA GLU A 160 9.69 -25.93 -12.53
C GLU A 160 9.11 -25.35 -11.25
N ASP A 161 9.65 -25.77 -10.11
CA ASP A 161 9.30 -25.16 -8.84
C ASP A 161 10.11 -23.89 -8.64
N ARG A 162 9.41 -22.79 -8.33
CA ARG A 162 10.00 -21.48 -8.07
C ARG A 162 9.48 -20.90 -6.76
N SER A 163 10.36 -20.14 -6.11
CA SER A 163 9.99 -19.30 -4.98
C SER A 163 10.11 -17.83 -5.39
N LEU A 164 9.01 -17.09 -5.27
CA LEU A 164 8.90 -15.69 -5.66
C LEU A 164 8.73 -14.83 -4.42
N LEU A 165 9.55 -13.80 -4.29
CA LEU A 165 9.52 -12.81 -3.22
C LEU A 165 8.79 -11.56 -3.71
N VAL A 166 7.82 -11.12 -2.90
CA VAL A 166 7.23 -9.79 -3.00
C VAL A 166 7.52 -9.05 -1.69
N ALA A 167 8.19 -7.92 -1.77
CA ALA A 167 8.39 -7.03 -0.63
C ALA A 167 7.59 -5.75 -0.81
N PHE A 168 7.01 -5.27 0.29
CA PHE A 168 6.17 -4.09 0.29
C PHE A 168 6.78 -2.97 1.14
N ASN A 169 6.64 -1.74 0.69
CA ASN A 169 6.85 -0.54 1.47
C ASN A 169 5.49 0.00 1.92
N ILE A 170 5.28 0.08 3.23
CA ILE A 170 4.04 0.61 3.82
C ILE A 170 4.37 1.95 4.45
N THR A 171 3.76 3.01 3.93
CA THR A 171 3.97 4.38 4.43
C THR A 171 3.31 4.57 5.79
N LEU A 172 3.70 5.64 6.49
CA LEU A 172 3.06 6.05 7.75
C LEU A 172 1.56 6.36 7.59
N THR A 173 1.13 6.68 6.36
CA THR A 173 -0.27 6.92 6.01
C THR A 173 -1.05 5.65 5.67
N GLY A 174 -0.41 4.47 5.71
CA GLY A 174 -1.02 3.17 5.39
C GLY A 174 -1.08 2.85 3.88
N GLN A 175 -0.46 3.65 3.02
CA GLN A 175 -0.34 3.32 1.60
C GLN A 175 0.72 2.23 1.41
N THR A 176 0.39 1.22 0.60
CA THR A 176 1.26 0.07 0.33
C THR A 176 1.75 0.11 -1.10
N TYR A 177 3.06 0.01 -1.25
CA TYR A 177 3.74 -0.03 -2.54
C TYR A 177 4.60 -1.28 -2.68
N VAL A 178 4.68 -1.82 -3.88
CA VAL A 178 5.63 -2.89 -4.21
C VAL A 178 7.04 -2.32 -4.23
N GLN A 179 7.90 -2.81 -3.36
CA GLN A 179 9.29 -2.39 -3.26
C GLN A 179 10.25 -3.32 -3.98
N GLN A 180 9.96 -4.62 -3.99
CA GLN A 180 10.83 -5.60 -4.62
C GLN A 180 10.02 -6.78 -5.16
N LEU A 181 10.39 -7.21 -6.35
CA LEU A 181 9.95 -8.45 -6.97
C LEU A 181 11.20 -9.25 -7.36
N ALA A 182 11.32 -10.46 -6.86
CA ALA A 182 12.51 -11.28 -7.14
C ALA A 182 12.19 -12.78 -7.08
N GLN A 183 12.97 -13.57 -7.80
CA GLN A 183 13.04 -15.01 -7.56
C GLN A 183 14.04 -15.25 -6.43
N VAL A 184 13.72 -16.17 -5.52
CA VAL A 184 14.59 -16.56 -4.42
C VAL A 184 14.91 -18.06 -4.47
N ASP A 185 16.05 -18.41 -3.91
CA ASP A 185 16.44 -19.80 -3.71
C ASP A 185 15.70 -20.39 -2.49
N SER A 186 15.93 -21.68 -2.23
CA SER A 186 15.39 -22.41 -1.07
C SER A 186 15.85 -21.84 0.28
N ARG A 187 16.86 -20.96 0.29
CA ARG A 187 17.39 -20.29 1.48
C ARG A 187 16.85 -18.87 1.62
N GLY A 188 16.01 -18.42 0.68
CA GLY A 188 15.46 -17.06 0.67
C GLY A 188 16.38 -15.98 0.10
N ASN A 189 17.53 -16.35 -0.48
CA ASN A 189 18.40 -15.38 -1.13
C ASN A 189 17.88 -15.07 -2.54
N VAL A 190 17.98 -13.78 -2.91
CA VAL A 190 17.58 -13.34 -4.26
C VAL A 190 18.50 -13.99 -5.30
N VAL A 191 17.89 -14.73 -6.22
CA VAL A 191 18.59 -15.28 -7.38
C VAL A 191 18.64 -14.19 -8.45
N PRO A 192 19.84 -13.78 -8.93
CA PRO A 192 19.92 -12.86 -10.04
C PRO A 192 19.15 -13.43 -11.23
N ASN A 193 18.33 -12.60 -11.86
CA ASN A 193 17.53 -13.02 -13.01
C ASN A 193 18.49 -13.32 -14.18
N SER A 194 19.04 -14.55 -14.20
CA SER A 194 19.82 -15.01 -15.34
C SER A 194 18.83 -15.26 -16.47
N GLY A 195 18.73 -14.30 -17.38
CA GLY A 195 17.93 -14.40 -18.61
C GLY A 195 18.43 -15.58 -19.47
N ARG A 196 18.02 -16.80 -19.14
CA ARG A 196 18.11 -17.97 -20.01
C ARG A 196 16.75 -18.28 -20.58
#